data_e5ece237de409b142b58bfb536a84ad2
#
_entry.id   e5ece237de409b142b58bfb536a84ad2
#
_cell.length_a   1.000
_cell.length_b   1.000
_cell.length_c   1.000
_cell.angle_alpha   90.00
_cell.angle_beta   90.00
_cell.angle_gamma   90.00
#
_symmetry.space_group_name_H-M   'P 1'
#
loop_
_entity.id
_entity.type
_entity.pdbx_description
1 polymer ?
#
loop_
_entity_poly.entity_id
_entity_poly.type
_entity_poly.pdbx_seq_one_letter_code
_entity_poly.pdbx_strand_id
1 'polypeptide(L)'
;IAALKNKGQRYSKLYAGYSLAYVPTGVDDPNVVFTSASVGATVMDHINSGPLAQYKGTYAPRNGFTTPGYSRLDVRVTQELPSPMEDHKFIFFLDLLNVMNMINDDDGHVYEYNYNNSRQILVNGTDDQGRFIIRGIDDDDSYFIRDNSGQSRWQIQMGLKYQF
;
A
#
# COMPACT_ATOMS: atom_id res chain seq x y z
N ILE A 1 -21.50 -3.70 -15.39
CA ILE A 1 -20.70 -2.70 -14.64
C ILE A 1 -20.37 -3.30 -13.30
N ALA A 2 -19.10 -3.33 -12.94
CA ALA A 2 -18.63 -3.74 -11.62
C ALA A 2 -17.80 -2.62 -10.99
N ALA A 3 -18.13 -2.26 -9.77
CA ALA A 3 -17.37 -1.27 -8.99
C ALA A 3 -16.78 -1.97 -7.76
N LEU A 4 -15.48 -1.84 -7.55
CA LEU A 4 -14.75 -2.38 -6.42
C LEU A 4 -14.15 -1.24 -5.60
N LYS A 5 -14.37 -1.27 -4.29
CA LYS A 5 -13.72 -0.37 -3.34
C LYS A 5 -12.96 -1.20 -2.31
N ASN A 6 -11.67 -0.94 -2.17
CA ASN A 6 -10.80 -1.61 -1.21
C ASN A 6 -10.27 -0.61 -0.17
N LYS A 7 -10.21 -1.03 1.10
CA LYS A 7 -9.73 -0.19 2.22
C LYS A 7 -8.21 -0.16 2.36
N GLY A 8 -7.49 -0.85 1.47
CA GLY A 8 -6.04 -1.02 1.58
C GLY A 8 -5.61 -2.26 2.38
N GLN A 9 -4.31 -2.58 2.30
CA GLN A 9 -3.69 -3.71 2.98
C GLN A 9 -3.25 -3.30 4.38
N ARG A 10 -3.46 -4.16 5.38
CA ARG A 10 -2.95 -3.93 6.74
C ARG A 10 -1.49 -4.30 6.86
N TYR A 11 -0.73 -3.51 7.59
CA TYR A 11 0.68 -3.77 7.85
C TYR A 11 1.10 -3.31 9.27
N SER A 12 2.31 -3.71 9.68
CA SER A 12 2.92 -3.37 10.97
C SER A 12 4.14 -2.49 10.76
N LYS A 13 4.36 -1.53 11.64
CA LYS A 13 5.60 -0.76 11.71
C LYS A 13 6.62 -1.54 12.53
N LEU A 14 7.77 -1.83 11.95
CA LEU A 14 8.77 -2.74 12.53
C LEU A 14 10.13 -2.06 12.69
N TYR A 15 10.91 -2.54 13.67
CA TYR A 15 12.35 -2.33 13.75
C TYR A 15 13.11 -3.32 12.86
N ALA A 16 14.41 -3.09 12.66
CA ALA A 16 15.29 -4.09 12.10
C ALA A 16 15.16 -5.42 12.87
N GLY A 17 14.95 -6.53 12.16
CA GLY A 17 14.75 -7.84 12.78
C GLY A 17 13.28 -8.23 13.01
N TYR A 18 12.32 -7.49 12.41
CA TYR A 18 10.88 -7.79 12.43
C TYR A 18 10.19 -7.66 13.80
N SER A 19 10.83 -7.01 14.78
CA SER A 19 10.18 -6.65 16.04
C SER A 19 9.29 -5.43 15.85
N LEU A 20 8.16 -5.37 16.60
CA LEU A 20 7.31 -4.17 16.60
C LEU A 20 8.12 -2.94 17.06
N ALA A 21 7.95 -1.83 16.35
CA ALA A 21 8.67 -0.60 16.66
C ALA A 21 8.17 0.01 17.98
N TYR A 22 9.08 0.24 18.93
CA TYR A 22 8.84 1.13 20.06
C TYR A 22 8.82 2.58 19.57
N VAL A 23 7.83 3.35 19.96
CA VAL A 23 7.67 4.75 19.55
C VAL A 23 8.09 5.66 20.68
N PRO A 24 9.24 6.36 20.56
CA PRO A 24 9.73 7.25 21.61
C PRO A 24 8.75 8.37 21.95
N THR A 25 8.72 8.77 23.20
CA THR A 25 7.94 9.93 23.67
C THR A 25 8.58 11.26 23.25
N GLY A 26 9.90 11.29 23.17
CA GLY A 26 10.73 12.45 22.83
C GLY A 26 12.18 12.08 22.67
N VAL A 27 13.04 13.07 22.47
CA VAL A 27 14.51 12.87 22.36
C VAL A 27 15.14 12.37 23.66
N ASP A 28 14.50 12.63 24.80
CA ASP A 28 14.97 12.26 26.15
C ASP A 28 14.24 10.99 26.68
N ASP A 29 13.59 10.21 25.81
CA ASP A 29 12.92 8.99 26.22
C ASP A 29 13.91 8.00 26.87
N PRO A 30 13.62 7.48 28.10
CA PRO A 30 14.53 6.61 28.80
C PRO A 30 14.82 5.26 28.17
N ASN A 31 13.99 4.84 27.19
CA ASN A 31 14.10 3.53 26.51
C ASN A 31 14.89 3.59 25.20
N VAL A 32 15.34 4.79 24.78
CA VAL A 32 16.05 4.96 23.51
C VAL A 32 17.28 5.83 23.65
N VAL A 33 18.24 5.64 22.75
CA VAL A 33 19.40 6.50 22.54
C VAL A 33 19.49 6.81 21.06
N PHE A 34 19.55 8.07 20.70
CA PHE A 34 19.80 8.49 19.33
C PHE A 34 21.29 8.62 19.07
N THR A 35 21.77 8.17 17.91
CA THR A 35 23.20 8.24 17.55
C THR A 35 23.71 9.68 17.39
N SER A 36 22.83 10.64 17.18
CA SER A 36 23.11 12.08 17.20
C SER A 36 21.85 12.90 17.49
N ALA A 37 22.03 14.15 17.87
CA ALA A 37 20.92 15.08 18.10
C ALA A 37 20.10 15.33 16.80
N SER A 38 20.77 15.37 15.64
CA SER A 38 20.08 15.52 14.34
C SER A 38 19.22 14.31 14.01
N VAL A 39 19.69 13.08 14.28
CA VAL A 39 18.90 11.87 14.14
C VAL A 39 17.66 11.91 15.04
N GLY A 40 17.84 12.32 16.31
CA GLY A 40 16.72 12.47 17.24
C GLY A 40 15.66 13.45 16.72
N ALA A 41 16.08 14.61 16.23
CA ALA A 41 15.17 15.61 15.67
C ALA A 41 14.40 15.06 14.45
N THR A 42 15.09 14.44 13.49
CA THR A 42 14.46 13.88 12.28
C THR A 42 13.47 12.76 12.63
N VAL A 43 13.85 11.83 13.51
CA VAL A 43 12.99 10.73 13.96
C VAL A 43 11.74 11.26 14.65
N MET A 44 11.91 12.23 15.55
CA MET A 44 10.77 12.79 16.27
C MET A 44 9.85 13.62 15.38
N ASP A 45 10.38 14.33 14.39
CA ASP A 45 9.58 15.04 13.39
C ASP A 45 8.72 14.06 12.59
N HIS A 46 9.31 12.98 12.08
CA HIS A 46 8.57 11.93 11.39
C HIS A 46 7.48 11.28 12.26
N ILE A 47 7.80 10.97 13.54
CA ILE A 47 6.81 10.41 14.46
C ILE A 47 5.66 11.40 14.67
N ASN A 48 5.97 12.69 14.88
CA ASN A 48 4.98 13.73 15.18
C ASN A 48 4.06 14.03 13.99
N SER A 49 4.59 13.99 12.78
CA SER A 49 3.84 14.26 11.54
C SER A 49 3.05 13.06 11.02
N GLY A 50 3.36 11.85 11.52
CA GLY A 50 2.83 10.61 10.98
C GLY A 50 1.85 9.86 11.91
N PRO A 51 1.35 8.70 11.47
CA PRO A 51 0.41 7.88 12.22
C PRO A 51 1.00 7.25 13.50
N LEU A 52 2.32 7.35 13.69
CA LEU A 52 3.00 6.88 14.92
C LEU A 52 2.77 7.79 16.11
N ALA A 53 2.38 9.05 15.91
CA ALA A 53 2.21 10.03 16.98
C ALA A 53 1.31 9.58 18.15
N GLN A 54 0.28 8.80 17.82
CA GLN A 54 -0.69 8.28 18.79
C GLN A 54 -0.15 7.12 19.67
N TYR A 55 1.00 6.56 19.31
CA TYR A 55 1.60 5.39 19.99
C TYR A 55 2.85 5.76 20.81
N LYS A 56 3.13 7.03 21.05
CA LYS A 56 4.28 7.48 21.85
C LYS A 56 4.32 6.80 23.23
N GLY A 57 5.50 6.33 23.60
CA GLY A 57 5.73 5.61 24.86
C GLY A 57 5.29 4.15 24.84
N THR A 58 4.84 3.63 23.68
CA THR A 58 4.40 2.24 23.54
C THR A 58 4.91 1.62 22.23
N TYR A 59 4.64 0.34 22.05
CA TYR A 59 4.94 -0.35 20.80
C TYR A 59 3.84 -0.10 19.75
N ALA A 60 4.25 0.11 18.50
CA ALA A 60 3.34 0.18 17.39
C ALA A 60 2.52 -1.13 17.28
N PRO A 61 1.21 -1.07 17.06
CA PRO A 61 0.38 -2.27 17.06
C PRO A 61 0.65 -3.14 15.84
N ARG A 62 0.51 -4.46 16.03
CA ARG A 62 0.56 -5.42 14.92
C ARG A 62 -0.62 -5.16 13.99
N ASN A 63 -0.35 -5.07 12.68
CA ASN A 63 -1.37 -4.80 11.65
C ASN A 63 -2.23 -3.54 11.93
N GLY A 64 -1.64 -2.56 12.66
CA GLY A 64 -2.33 -1.33 13.06
C GLY A 64 -2.42 -0.27 11.96
N PHE A 65 -1.72 -0.44 10.86
CA PHE A 65 -1.63 0.51 9.76
C PHE A 65 -2.22 -0.08 8.49
N THR A 66 -2.67 0.78 7.56
CA THR A 66 -3.23 0.39 6.27
C THR A 66 -2.59 1.19 5.15
N THR A 67 -2.30 0.53 4.03
CA THR A 67 -1.93 1.22 2.80
C THR A 67 -3.11 2.05 2.30
N PRO A 68 -2.89 3.02 1.40
CA PRO A 68 -4.00 3.73 0.75
C PRO A 68 -5.01 2.76 0.16
N GLY A 69 -6.30 3.06 0.30
CA GLY A 69 -7.36 2.32 -0.37
C GLY A 69 -7.44 2.72 -1.84
N TYR A 70 -8.08 1.87 -2.66
CA TYR A 70 -8.30 2.17 -4.06
C TYR A 70 -9.76 1.90 -4.47
N SER A 71 -10.18 2.57 -5.53
CA SER A 71 -11.47 2.33 -6.19
C SER A 71 -11.21 1.93 -7.64
N ARG A 72 -11.94 0.93 -8.13
CA ARG A 72 -11.83 0.44 -9.50
C ARG A 72 -13.23 0.31 -10.11
N LEU A 73 -13.36 0.74 -11.34
CA LEU A 73 -14.58 0.60 -12.13
C LEU A 73 -14.27 -0.18 -13.39
N ASP A 74 -14.93 -1.30 -13.57
CA ASP A 74 -14.87 -2.12 -14.79
C ASP A 74 -16.22 -2.07 -15.51
N VAL A 75 -16.19 -1.90 -16.82
CA VAL A 75 -17.38 -1.84 -17.66
C VAL A 75 -17.28 -2.90 -18.73
N ARG A 76 -18.31 -3.73 -18.86
CA ARG A 76 -18.48 -4.68 -19.98
C ARG A 76 -19.69 -4.30 -20.80
N VAL A 77 -19.50 -4.21 -22.10
CA VAL A 77 -20.56 -4.11 -23.10
C VAL A 77 -20.60 -5.40 -23.89
N THR A 78 -21.79 -5.98 -24.03
CA THR A 78 -21.99 -7.21 -24.81
C THR A 78 -23.11 -6.97 -25.80
N GLN A 79 -22.91 -7.33 -27.07
CA GLN A 79 -23.89 -7.20 -28.14
C GLN A 79 -24.03 -8.53 -28.89
N GLU A 80 -25.22 -9.06 -28.91
CA GLU A 80 -25.55 -10.18 -29.83
C GLU A 80 -25.75 -9.64 -31.23
N LEU A 81 -25.10 -10.30 -32.19
CA LEU A 81 -25.21 -10.00 -33.60
C LEU A 81 -25.93 -11.18 -34.28
N PRO A 82 -26.90 -10.93 -35.18
CA PRO A 82 -27.61 -11.97 -35.86
C PRO A 82 -26.68 -12.79 -36.79
N SER A 83 -26.91 -14.08 -36.84
CA SER A 83 -26.26 -14.97 -37.79
C SER A 83 -27.24 -15.25 -38.95
N PRO A 84 -26.75 -15.48 -40.18
CA PRO A 84 -27.59 -15.95 -41.27
C PRO A 84 -28.03 -17.43 -41.13
N MET A 85 -27.49 -18.16 -40.15
CA MET A 85 -27.82 -19.56 -39.84
C MET A 85 -28.75 -19.60 -38.63
N GLU A 86 -29.82 -20.40 -38.70
CA GLU A 86 -30.72 -20.62 -37.56
C GLU A 86 -29.96 -21.23 -36.38
N ASP A 87 -30.35 -20.85 -35.18
CA ASP A 87 -29.73 -21.26 -33.89
C ASP A 87 -28.27 -20.84 -33.68
N HIS A 88 -27.68 -20.10 -34.63
CA HIS A 88 -26.34 -19.60 -34.52
C HIS A 88 -26.31 -18.09 -34.17
N LYS A 89 -25.37 -17.65 -33.37
CA LYS A 89 -25.21 -16.23 -33.06
C LYS A 89 -23.76 -15.84 -32.83
N PHE A 90 -23.45 -14.60 -33.11
CA PHE A 90 -22.20 -13.97 -32.74
C PHE A 90 -22.44 -13.07 -31.55
N ILE A 91 -21.52 -13.12 -30.57
CA ILE A 91 -21.57 -12.27 -29.41
C ILE A 91 -20.26 -11.45 -29.38
N PHE A 92 -20.38 -10.16 -29.66
CA PHE A 92 -19.30 -9.21 -29.49
C PHE A 92 -19.24 -8.75 -28.04
N PHE A 93 -18.06 -8.65 -27.45
CA PHE A 93 -17.88 -8.04 -26.16
C PHE A 93 -16.72 -7.05 -26.15
N LEU A 94 -16.88 -6.00 -25.34
CA LEU A 94 -15.90 -4.98 -25.07
C LEU A 94 -15.79 -4.82 -23.56
N ASP A 95 -14.60 -5.06 -23.00
CA ASP A 95 -14.27 -4.83 -21.60
C ASP A 95 -13.39 -3.61 -21.48
N LEU A 96 -13.80 -2.67 -20.66
CA LEU A 96 -12.99 -1.55 -20.19
C LEU A 96 -12.67 -1.81 -18.72
N LEU A 97 -11.41 -2.09 -18.42
CA LEU A 97 -10.94 -2.41 -17.08
C LEU A 97 -10.25 -1.21 -16.48
N ASN A 98 -10.51 -0.93 -15.21
CA ASN A 98 -9.95 0.18 -14.46
C ASN A 98 -10.20 1.54 -15.12
N VAL A 99 -11.46 1.82 -15.45
CA VAL A 99 -11.88 3.05 -16.15
C VAL A 99 -11.52 4.32 -15.35
N MET A 100 -11.45 4.23 -14.02
CA MET A 100 -11.02 5.36 -13.19
C MET A 100 -9.61 5.80 -13.56
N ASN A 101 -8.67 4.87 -13.72
CA ASN A 101 -7.30 5.15 -14.14
C ASN A 101 -7.21 5.63 -15.60
N MET A 102 -8.14 5.24 -16.46
CA MET A 102 -8.22 5.75 -17.83
C MET A 102 -8.61 7.23 -17.89
N ILE A 103 -9.43 7.69 -16.94
CA ILE A 103 -9.89 9.08 -16.85
C ILE A 103 -8.87 9.95 -16.12
N ASN A 104 -8.27 9.44 -15.07
CA ASN A 104 -7.27 10.12 -14.25
C ASN A 104 -6.17 9.14 -13.83
N ASP A 105 -4.95 9.40 -14.26
CA ASP A 105 -3.78 8.54 -14.00
C ASP A 105 -3.46 8.36 -12.51
N ASP A 106 -3.92 9.26 -11.64
CA ASP A 106 -3.74 9.15 -10.19
C ASP A 106 -4.76 8.22 -9.51
N ASP A 107 -5.81 7.81 -10.22
CA ASP A 107 -6.86 6.95 -9.69
C ASP A 107 -6.65 5.47 -10.03
N GLY A 108 -7.32 4.60 -9.29
CA GLY A 108 -7.35 3.17 -9.58
C GLY A 108 -6.04 2.42 -9.31
N HIS A 109 -5.09 3.02 -8.58
CA HIS A 109 -3.85 2.39 -8.19
C HIS A 109 -4.05 1.40 -7.04
N VAL A 110 -3.47 0.22 -7.18
CA VAL A 110 -3.38 -0.79 -6.11
C VAL A 110 -2.06 -0.61 -5.38
N TYR A 111 -2.15 -0.38 -4.06
CA TYR A 111 -0.97 -0.21 -3.22
C TYR A 111 -0.65 -1.49 -2.46
N GLU A 112 0.60 -1.91 -2.50
CA GLU A 112 1.13 -3.02 -1.71
C GLU A 112 2.14 -2.51 -0.69
N TYR A 113 2.17 -3.19 0.47
CA TYR A 113 3.16 -2.92 1.49
C TYR A 113 4.48 -3.63 1.16
N ASN A 114 5.58 -2.87 1.19
CA ASN A 114 6.91 -3.41 0.93
C ASN A 114 7.50 -4.03 2.20
N TYR A 115 7.29 -5.33 2.39
CA TYR A 115 7.83 -6.06 3.55
C TYR A 115 9.36 -6.09 3.63
N ASN A 116 10.07 -5.92 2.51
CA ASN A 116 11.53 -5.96 2.48
C ASN A 116 12.15 -4.64 2.93
N ASN A 117 11.47 -3.50 2.72
CA ASN A 117 11.94 -2.15 3.04
C ASN A 117 11.11 -1.48 4.14
N SER A 118 10.34 -2.24 4.88
CA SER A 118 9.39 -1.73 5.90
C SER A 118 10.02 -1.22 7.20
N ARG A 119 11.30 -0.95 7.21
CA ARG A 119 12.06 -0.50 8.38
C ARG A 119 11.98 1.00 8.52
N GLN A 120 10.88 1.51 9.04
CA GLN A 120 10.74 2.96 9.18
C GLN A 120 11.65 3.57 10.25
N ILE A 121 11.92 2.85 11.35
CA ILE A 121 12.87 3.29 12.38
C ILE A 121 14.06 2.33 12.38
N LEU A 122 15.23 2.86 12.06
CA LEU A 122 16.46 2.11 11.96
C LEU A 122 17.12 2.00 13.34
N VAL A 123 17.25 0.76 13.83
CA VAL A 123 17.82 0.44 15.14
C VAL A 123 19.09 -0.40 14.98
N ASN A 124 20.14 -0.07 15.71
CA ASN A 124 21.42 -0.80 15.80
C ASN A 124 21.52 -1.72 17.03
N GLY A 125 20.41 -2.33 17.45
CA GLY A 125 20.38 -3.13 18.66
C GLY A 125 20.10 -2.31 19.92
N THR A 126 20.58 -2.80 21.06
CA THR A 126 20.43 -2.15 22.36
C THR A 126 21.79 -1.85 22.97
N ASP A 127 21.86 -0.83 23.83
CA ASP A 127 23.04 -0.55 24.64
C ASP A 127 23.09 -1.45 25.89
N ASP A 128 24.14 -1.25 26.73
CA ASP A 128 24.34 -2.01 27.98
C ASP A 128 23.24 -1.78 29.01
N GLN A 129 22.43 -0.76 28.85
CA GLN A 129 21.26 -0.44 29.71
C GLN A 129 19.95 -0.98 29.11
N GLY A 130 20.00 -1.68 27.97
CA GLY A 130 18.83 -2.24 27.27
C GLY A 130 18.03 -1.22 26.47
N ARG A 131 18.54 0.00 26.23
CA ARG A 131 17.89 1.05 25.45
C ARG A 131 18.13 0.82 23.96
N PHE A 132 17.11 1.05 23.14
CA PHE A 132 17.23 0.94 21.68
C PHE A 132 18.13 2.04 21.11
N ILE A 133 19.17 1.67 20.35
CA ILE A 133 20.05 2.62 19.66
C ILE A 133 19.45 2.96 18.31
N ILE A 134 18.82 4.13 18.21
CA ILE A 134 18.19 4.61 16.98
C ILE A 134 19.20 5.40 16.16
N ARG A 135 19.43 4.97 14.90
CA ARG A 135 20.39 5.57 13.97
C ARG A 135 19.74 6.40 12.85
N GLY A 136 18.42 6.35 12.70
CA GLY A 136 17.72 7.11 11.67
C GLY A 136 16.32 6.58 11.36
N ILE A 137 15.78 7.13 10.30
CA ILE A 137 14.55 6.67 9.64
C ILE A 137 14.91 6.24 8.24
N ASP A 138 14.24 5.19 7.78
CA ASP A 138 14.19 4.86 6.38
C ASP A 138 13.00 5.64 5.78
N ASP A 139 13.29 6.63 4.97
CA ASP A 139 12.29 7.51 4.34
C ASP A 139 11.64 6.84 3.12
N ASP A 140 11.96 5.56 2.90
CA ASP A 140 11.36 4.79 1.83
C ASP A 140 9.87 4.54 2.13
N ASP A 141 9.04 4.95 1.19
CA ASP A 141 7.60 4.69 1.23
C ASP A 141 7.34 3.24 1.62
N SER A 142 6.69 3.02 2.75
CA SER A 142 6.40 1.68 3.25
C SER A 142 5.39 0.92 2.39
N TYR A 143 4.94 1.51 1.32
CA TYR A 143 4.07 0.91 0.31
C TYR A 143 4.44 1.42 -1.09
N PHE A 144 4.05 0.69 -2.10
CA PHE A 144 4.30 1.03 -3.51
C PHE A 144 3.08 0.69 -4.38
N ILE A 145 3.03 1.29 -5.55
CA ILE A 145 1.99 0.98 -6.54
C ILE A 145 2.32 -0.38 -7.16
N ARG A 146 1.36 -1.31 -7.13
CA ARG A 146 1.51 -2.63 -7.76
C ARG A 146 1.19 -2.56 -9.25
N ASP A 147 2.21 -2.43 -10.06
CA ASP A 147 2.10 -2.34 -11.52
C ASP A 147 2.13 -3.69 -12.25
N ASN A 148 2.69 -4.74 -11.60
CA ASN A 148 3.08 -5.99 -12.26
C ASN A 148 1.93 -6.85 -12.76
N SER A 149 0.70 -6.63 -12.25
CA SER A 149 -0.47 -7.44 -12.60
C SER A 149 -1.45 -6.72 -13.53
N GLY A 150 -1.13 -5.53 -14.02
CA GLY A 150 -2.05 -4.67 -14.76
C GLY A 150 -3.24 -4.18 -13.92
N GLN A 151 -3.24 -4.40 -12.60
CA GLN A 151 -4.34 -3.99 -11.72
C GLN A 151 -4.41 -2.48 -11.53
N SER A 152 -3.24 -1.79 -11.61
CA SER A 152 -3.11 -0.34 -11.49
C SER A 152 -3.18 0.40 -12.82
N ARG A 153 -3.44 -0.31 -13.91
CA ARG A 153 -3.53 0.27 -15.26
C ARG A 153 -4.87 -0.04 -15.89
N TRP A 154 -5.36 0.88 -16.69
CA TRP A 154 -6.51 0.63 -17.52
C TRP A 154 -6.17 -0.36 -18.65
N GLN A 155 -7.15 -1.14 -19.06
CA GLN A 155 -7.04 -2.09 -20.15
C GLN A 155 -8.32 -2.10 -20.97
N ILE A 156 -8.18 -2.29 -22.27
CA ILE A 156 -9.29 -2.54 -23.18
C ILE A 156 -9.12 -3.96 -23.73
N GLN A 157 -10.15 -4.76 -23.56
CA GLN A 157 -10.23 -6.09 -24.15
C GLN A 157 -11.48 -6.20 -25.01
N MET A 158 -11.34 -6.71 -26.24
CA MET A 158 -12.46 -6.96 -27.11
C MET A 158 -12.40 -8.39 -27.64
N GLY A 159 -13.55 -8.95 -27.92
CA GLY A 159 -13.61 -10.29 -28.48
C GLY A 159 -14.94 -10.56 -29.15
N LEU A 160 -14.93 -11.62 -30.00
CA LEU A 160 -16.07 -12.14 -30.66
C LEU A 160 -16.21 -13.62 -30.29
N LYS A 161 -17.37 -14.00 -29.78
CA LYS A 161 -17.74 -15.38 -29.49
C LYS A 161 -18.76 -15.84 -30.53
N TYR A 162 -18.51 -16.98 -31.13
CA TYR A 162 -19.49 -17.68 -31.96
C TYR A 162 -20.14 -18.79 -31.14
N GLN A 163 -21.45 -18.87 -31.21
CA GLN A 163 -22.26 -19.88 -30.55
C GLN A 163 -23.11 -20.58 -31.58
N PHE A 164 -23.06 -21.88 -31.56
CA PHE A 164 -23.79 -22.80 -32.47
C PHE A 164 -24.52 -23.86 -31.65
#